data_91c033f497442a24d051f5c0d0122c08
#
_entry.id   91c033f497442a24d051f5c0d0122c08
#
_cell.length_a   1.000
_cell.length_b   1.000
_cell.length_c   1.000
_cell.angle_alpha   90.00
_cell.angle_beta   90.00
_cell.angle_gamma   90.00
#
_symmetry.space_group_name_H-M   'P 1'
#
loop_
_entity.id
_entity.type
_entity.pdbx_description
1 polymer ?
#
loop_
_entity_poly.entity_id
_entity_poly.type
_entity_poly.pdbx_seq_one_letter_code
_entity_poly.pdbx_strand_id
1 'polypeptide(L)'
;MTILIATGMKSEAKALARDGVIVATAGSDHARLEAELEAGVAAGATAILSMGLAGALAPLLKPGDWVVGTISPTGMVRREWSVGAGSARPKEAKPDPRPIAQKEASAAWITRIAKILPGAVVGRIHADGAMVVTAAQKEALHFNERALACDMESHIAARVAQRHHLPFAVARVISDEADRTLPLAAQVAMAPDGGVRIGAVLFALLKRPWQIFALIALALTTASAMRALANGYRLLANDGFAKPAPEQLPVQ
;
A
#
# COMPACT_ATOMS: atom_id res chain seq x y z
N MET A 1 -5.84 15.11 -15.94
CA MET A 1 -6.18 13.98 -15.06
C MET A 1 -5.81 14.37 -13.64
N THR A 2 -6.76 14.37 -12.73
CA THR A 2 -6.50 14.62 -11.30
C THR A 2 -6.34 13.28 -10.62
N ILE A 3 -5.17 13.04 -10.00
CA ILE A 3 -4.90 11.80 -9.28
C ILE A 3 -5.23 11.99 -7.81
N LEU A 4 -5.94 11.01 -7.25
CA LEU A 4 -6.18 10.87 -5.83
C LEU A 4 -5.21 9.84 -5.26
N ILE A 5 -4.36 10.24 -4.32
CA ILE A 5 -3.41 9.37 -3.66
C ILE A 5 -3.94 8.97 -2.29
N ALA A 6 -4.05 7.66 -2.05
CA ALA A 6 -4.33 7.09 -0.74
C ALA A 6 -3.03 6.71 -0.03
N THR A 7 -2.85 7.13 1.23
CA THR A 7 -1.67 6.82 2.04
C THR A 7 -2.04 6.66 3.52
N GLY A 8 -1.21 5.94 4.29
CA GLY A 8 -1.48 5.65 5.69
C GLY A 8 -0.98 6.73 6.66
N MET A 9 0.23 7.26 6.45
CA MET A 9 0.88 8.14 7.42
C MET A 9 0.88 9.60 6.98
N LYS A 10 0.80 10.52 7.95
CA LYS A 10 0.95 11.97 7.72
C LYS A 10 2.31 12.32 7.10
N SER A 11 3.37 11.59 7.46
CA SER A 11 4.70 11.78 6.88
C SER A 11 4.75 11.42 5.40
N GLU A 12 4.05 10.35 4.99
CA GLU A 12 3.88 9.98 3.58
C GLU A 12 3.06 11.04 2.86
N ALA A 13 1.92 11.44 3.42
CA ALA A 13 1.08 12.49 2.83
C ALA A 13 1.88 13.79 2.57
N LYS A 14 2.71 14.20 3.53
CA LYS A 14 3.60 15.36 3.37
C LYS A 14 4.61 15.17 2.22
N ALA A 15 5.16 13.96 2.07
CA ALA A 15 6.11 13.65 1.00
C ALA A 15 5.45 13.59 -0.39
N LEU A 16 4.15 13.30 -0.44
CA LEU A 16 3.37 13.12 -1.68
C LEU A 16 2.53 14.35 -2.05
N ALA A 17 2.45 15.36 -1.17
CA ALA A 17 1.71 16.59 -1.43
C ALA A 17 2.32 17.40 -2.58
N ARG A 18 1.53 17.73 -3.60
CA ARG A 18 1.92 18.53 -4.76
C ARG A 18 0.70 19.13 -5.45
N ASP A 19 0.91 20.21 -6.20
CA ASP A 19 -0.15 20.84 -7.00
C ASP A 19 -0.73 19.86 -8.04
N GLY A 20 -2.05 19.83 -8.16
CA GLY A 20 -2.77 18.96 -9.07
C GLY A 20 -2.96 17.51 -8.59
N VAL A 21 -2.57 17.20 -7.35
CA VAL A 21 -2.78 15.89 -6.70
C VAL A 21 -3.59 16.07 -5.42
N ILE A 22 -4.59 15.24 -5.22
CA ILE A 22 -5.36 15.16 -3.97
C ILE A 22 -4.75 14.02 -3.13
N VAL A 23 -4.44 14.27 -1.87
CA VAL A 23 -3.89 13.23 -0.97
C VAL A 23 -4.87 12.98 0.17
N ALA A 24 -5.33 11.73 0.29
CA ALA A 24 -6.15 11.23 1.38
C ALA A 24 -5.29 10.44 2.36
N THR A 25 -5.38 10.74 3.67
CA THR A 25 -4.62 10.04 4.71
C THR A 25 -5.38 10.01 6.03
N ALA A 26 -5.51 8.85 6.61
CA ALA A 26 -6.28 8.70 7.87
C ALA A 26 -5.65 7.70 8.87
N GLY A 27 -4.40 7.31 8.68
CA GLY A 27 -3.75 6.34 9.56
C GLY A 27 -4.51 5.01 9.60
N SER A 28 -4.83 4.53 10.79
CA SER A 28 -5.62 3.30 10.98
C SER A 28 -7.14 3.54 11.01
N ASP A 29 -7.62 4.76 10.79
CA ASP A 29 -9.05 5.08 10.69
C ASP A 29 -9.56 4.85 9.26
N HIS A 30 -9.99 3.63 9.02
CA HIS A 30 -10.45 3.19 7.70
C HIS A 30 -11.70 3.93 7.22
N ALA A 31 -12.63 4.27 8.12
CA ALA A 31 -13.85 4.99 7.77
C ALA A 31 -13.53 6.42 7.32
N ARG A 32 -12.60 7.07 8.02
CA ARG A 32 -12.11 8.39 7.64
C ARG A 32 -11.39 8.36 6.30
N LEU A 33 -10.52 7.36 6.05
CA LEU A 33 -9.84 7.22 4.76
C LEU A 33 -10.84 7.07 3.62
N GLU A 34 -11.87 6.23 3.80
CA GLU A 34 -12.92 6.05 2.81
C GLU A 34 -13.66 7.37 2.52
N ALA A 35 -14.03 8.13 3.57
CA ALA A 35 -14.68 9.43 3.42
C ALA A 35 -13.81 10.47 2.69
N GLU A 36 -12.51 10.53 3.01
CA GLU A 36 -11.56 11.41 2.31
C GLU A 36 -11.38 11.02 0.82
N LEU A 37 -11.39 9.72 0.51
CA LEU A 37 -11.33 9.23 -0.87
C LEU A 37 -12.61 9.56 -1.64
N GLU A 38 -13.79 9.38 -1.05
CA GLU A 38 -15.06 9.78 -1.66
C GLU A 38 -15.10 11.28 -1.95
N ALA A 39 -14.64 12.10 -1.00
CA ALA A 39 -14.53 13.55 -1.19
C ALA A 39 -13.57 13.90 -2.34
N GLY A 40 -12.44 13.19 -2.45
CA GLY A 40 -11.49 13.37 -3.55
C GLY A 40 -12.07 13.01 -4.92
N VAL A 41 -12.88 11.95 -4.98
CA VAL A 41 -13.61 11.59 -6.21
C VAL A 41 -14.64 12.66 -6.56
N ALA A 42 -15.41 13.14 -5.58
CA ALA A 42 -16.37 14.23 -5.77
C ALA A 42 -15.71 15.54 -6.23
N ALA A 43 -14.45 15.78 -5.83
CA ALA A 43 -13.62 16.90 -6.28
C ALA A 43 -13.03 16.71 -7.70
N GLY A 44 -13.39 15.62 -8.40
CA GLY A 44 -13.03 15.40 -9.80
C GLY A 44 -11.77 14.53 -10.00
N ALA A 45 -11.39 13.71 -9.03
CA ALA A 45 -10.35 12.72 -9.25
C ALA A 45 -10.78 11.69 -10.31
N THR A 46 -9.87 11.37 -11.22
CA THR A 46 -10.12 10.48 -12.35
C THR A 46 -9.33 9.17 -12.27
N ALA A 47 -8.48 9.00 -11.26
CA ALA A 47 -7.77 7.75 -10.96
C ALA A 47 -7.35 7.74 -9.49
N ILE A 48 -7.20 6.55 -8.89
CA ILE A 48 -6.75 6.38 -7.51
C ILE A 48 -5.44 5.59 -7.48
N LEU A 49 -4.41 6.16 -6.85
CA LEU A 49 -3.13 5.53 -6.58
C LEU A 49 -2.98 5.29 -5.07
N SER A 50 -2.90 4.06 -4.63
CA SER A 50 -2.46 3.78 -3.26
C SER A 50 -0.93 3.79 -3.20
N MET A 51 -0.34 4.78 -2.52
CA MET A 51 1.11 4.98 -2.51
C MET A 51 1.64 5.22 -1.10
N GLY A 52 2.73 4.57 -0.74
CA GLY A 52 3.33 4.67 0.61
C GLY A 52 4.28 3.53 0.90
N LEU A 53 4.51 3.27 2.19
CA LEU A 53 5.35 2.17 2.66
C LEU A 53 4.56 0.85 2.77
N ALA A 54 5.30 -0.26 2.78
CA ALA A 54 4.75 -1.61 2.97
C ALA A 54 5.77 -2.54 3.61
N GLY A 55 5.31 -3.58 4.27
CA GLY A 55 6.14 -4.71 4.68
C GLY A 55 6.38 -5.67 3.52
N ALA A 56 7.59 -6.20 3.38
CA ALA A 56 7.86 -7.27 2.43
C ALA A 56 7.19 -8.57 2.87
N LEU A 57 6.63 -9.30 1.91
CA LEU A 57 6.19 -10.69 2.05
C LEU A 57 7.13 -11.63 1.28
N ALA A 58 7.62 -11.19 0.12
CA ALA A 58 8.58 -11.93 -0.69
C ALA A 58 10.00 -11.83 -0.08
N PRO A 59 10.72 -12.97 0.09
CA PRO A 59 12.00 -12.99 0.81
C PRO A 59 13.13 -12.16 0.19
N LEU A 60 13.07 -11.91 -1.12
CA LEU A 60 14.13 -11.19 -1.84
C LEU A 60 13.99 -9.67 -1.79
N LEU A 61 12.86 -9.15 -1.34
CA LEU A 61 12.62 -7.71 -1.27
C LEU A 61 13.32 -7.09 -0.07
N LYS A 62 13.96 -5.94 -0.31
CA LYS A 62 14.74 -5.18 0.68
C LYS A 62 14.13 -3.80 0.91
N PRO A 63 14.39 -3.17 2.08
CA PRO A 63 13.98 -1.79 2.33
C PRO A 63 14.48 -0.83 1.25
N GLY A 64 13.54 -0.11 0.66
CA GLY A 64 13.79 0.78 -0.48
C GLY A 64 13.36 0.23 -1.84
N ASP A 65 13.11 -1.09 -1.96
CA ASP A 65 12.59 -1.69 -3.19
C ASP A 65 11.14 -1.29 -3.45
N TRP A 66 10.78 -1.19 -4.73
CA TRP A 66 9.43 -0.88 -5.15
C TRP A 66 8.64 -2.11 -5.54
N VAL A 67 7.41 -2.19 -5.05
CA VAL A 67 6.38 -3.13 -5.53
C VAL A 67 5.24 -2.32 -6.14
N VAL A 68 4.93 -2.59 -7.40
CA VAL A 68 3.84 -1.94 -8.14
C VAL A 68 2.84 -2.99 -8.59
N GLY A 69 1.55 -2.69 -8.46
CA GLY A 69 0.56 -3.69 -8.89
C GLY A 69 -0.86 -3.40 -8.44
N THR A 70 -1.56 -4.46 -8.10
CA THR A 70 -2.93 -4.43 -7.59
C THR A 70 -3.02 -5.27 -6.31
N ILE A 71 -4.13 -5.10 -5.59
CA ILE A 71 -4.35 -5.90 -4.38
C ILE A 71 -4.69 -7.35 -4.70
N SER A 72 -4.37 -8.24 -3.76
CA SER A 72 -4.79 -9.64 -3.79
C SER A 72 -6.32 -9.73 -3.73
N PRO A 73 -6.96 -10.66 -4.48
CA PRO A 73 -8.41 -10.87 -4.40
C PRO A 73 -8.93 -11.18 -2.99
N THR A 74 -8.09 -11.76 -2.14
CA THR A 74 -8.43 -12.08 -0.74
C THR A 74 -8.54 -10.83 0.14
N GLY A 75 -7.81 -9.77 -0.15
CA GLY A 75 -7.89 -8.49 0.55
C GLY A 75 -9.20 -7.72 0.32
N MET A 76 -9.99 -8.10 -0.68
CA MET A 76 -11.34 -7.52 -0.92
C MET A 76 -12.44 -8.18 -0.08
N VAL A 77 -12.18 -9.36 0.52
CA VAL A 77 -13.15 -10.08 1.33
C VAL A 77 -12.58 -10.19 2.73
N ARG A 78 -13.16 -9.44 3.68
CA ARG A 78 -12.84 -9.55 5.11
C ARG A 78 -13.06 -11.00 5.55
N ARG A 79 -11.99 -11.74 5.80
CA ARG A 79 -12.07 -13.02 6.49
C ARG A 79 -11.89 -12.76 7.97
N GLU A 80 -12.88 -13.18 8.75
CA GLU A 80 -12.67 -13.45 10.16
C GLU A 80 -11.65 -14.60 10.25
N TRP A 81 -10.45 -14.25 10.70
CA TRP A 81 -9.38 -15.22 10.93
C TRP A 81 -9.72 -15.99 12.20
N SER A 82 -10.35 -17.15 12.07
CA SER A 82 -10.42 -18.14 13.15
C SER A 82 -9.12 -18.95 13.13
N VAL A 83 -8.35 -18.83 14.20
CA VAL A 83 -7.20 -19.68 14.49
C VAL A 83 -7.73 -21.10 14.65
N GLY A 84 -7.48 -21.99 13.67
CA GLY A 84 -7.82 -23.40 13.81
C GLY A 84 -8.50 -24.05 12.60
N ALA A 85 -8.03 -23.84 11.39
CA ALA A 85 -8.51 -24.63 10.25
C ALA A 85 -7.33 -25.21 9.45
N GLY A 86 -7.28 -26.53 9.44
CA GLY A 86 -6.35 -27.33 8.67
C GLY A 86 -6.38 -27.01 7.17
N SER A 87 -5.38 -27.50 6.45
CA SER A 87 -5.06 -27.36 5.05
C SER A 87 -6.27 -27.42 4.09
N ALA A 88 -6.96 -26.30 3.90
CA ALA A 88 -7.96 -26.17 2.85
C ALA A 88 -7.25 -25.71 1.56
N ARG A 89 -7.45 -26.44 0.46
CA ARG A 89 -7.02 -26.05 -0.90
C ARG A 89 -7.43 -24.59 -1.15
N PRO A 90 -6.61 -23.81 -1.87
CA PRO A 90 -6.98 -22.46 -2.28
C PRO A 90 -8.31 -22.56 -3.04
N LYS A 91 -9.36 -21.89 -2.53
CA LYS A 91 -10.61 -21.74 -3.30
C LYS A 91 -10.28 -20.95 -4.54
N GLU A 92 -10.82 -21.37 -5.69
CA GLU A 92 -10.73 -20.64 -6.94
C GLU A 92 -11.01 -19.15 -6.70
N ALA A 93 -10.10 -18.30 -7.17
CA ALA A 93 -10.26 -16.87 -7.04
C ALA A 93 -11.56 -16.45 -7.73
N LYS A 94 -12.48 -15.81 -6.99
CA LYS A 94 -13.69 -15.27 -7.59
C LYS A 94 -13.30 -14.33 -8.74
N PRO A 95 -14.04 -14.37 -9.87
CA PRO A 95 -13.77 -13.49 -11.00
C PRO A 95 -13.80 -12.03 -10.52
N ASP A 96 -12.84 -11.26 -10.99
CA ASP A 96 -12.74 -9.83 -10.70
C ASP A 96 -13.97 -9.11 -11.29
N PRO A 97 -14.82 -8.49 -10.47
CA PRO A 97 -16.07 -7.89 -10.91
C PRO A 97 -15.91 -6.55 -11.66
N ARG A 98 -14.67 -6.03 -11.77
CA ARG A 98 -14.43 -4.75 -12.43
C ARG A 98 -14.73 -4.82 -13.94
N PRO A 99 -15.24 -3.73 -14.56
CA PRO A 99 -15.39 -3.63 -16.01
C PRO A 99 -14.07 -3.86 -16.75
N ILE A 100 -14.11 -4.44 -17.94
CA ILE A 100 -12.90 -4.75 -18.76
C ILE A 100 -12.08 -3.49 -18.99
N ALA A 101 -12.70 -2.39 -19.40
CA ALA A 101 -12.01 -1.11 -19.63
C ALA A 101 -11.28 -0.59 -18.38
N GLN A 102 -11.86 -0.75 -17.19
CA GLN A 102 -11.20 -0.38 -15.94
C GLN A 102 -9.97 -1.25 -15.65
N LYS A 103 -10.04 -2.55 -15.94
CA LYS A 103 -8.89 -3.47 -15.77
C LYS A 103 -7.76 -3.13 -16.71
N GLU A 104 -8.07 -2.86 -17.98
CA GLU A 104 -7.09 -2.49 -19.00
C GLU A 104 -6.41 -1.16 -18.66
N ALA A 105 -7.17 -0.13 -18.28
CA ALA A 105 -6.65 1.15 -17.84
C ALA A 105 -5.74 1.01 -16.61
N SER A 106 -6.14 0.21 -15.64
CA SER A 106 -5.33 -0.07 -14.44
C SER A 106 -4.04 -0.82 -14.81
N ALA A 107 -4.09 -1.83 -15.68
CA ALA A 107 -2.93 -2.59 -16.11
C ALA A 107 -1.92 -1.72 -16.88
N ALA A 108 -2.40 -0.89 -17.79
CA ALA A 108 -1.56 0.06 -18.54
C ALA A 108 -0.88 1.06 -17.59
N TRP A 109 -1.62 1.56 -16.60
CA TRP A 109 -1.10 2.50 -15.62
C TRP A 109 -0.07 1.86 -14.70
N ILE A 110 -0.31 0.63 -14.18
CA ILE A 110 0.65 -0.17 -13.41
C ILE A 110 1.95 -0.36 -14.22
N THR A 111 1.84 -0.74 -15.48
CA THR A 111 3.00 -0.94 -16.36
C THR A 111 3.80 0.35 -16.53
N ARG A 112 3.13 1.49 -16.71
CA ARG A 112 3.79 2.80 -16.81
C ARG A 112 4.50 3.19 -15.53
N ILE A 113 3.84 3.06 -14.37
CA ILE A 113 4.42 3.35 -13.05
C ILE A 113 5.66 2.49 -12.82
N ALA A 114 5.57 1.19 -13.09
CA ALA A 114 6.67 0.26 -12.91
C ALA A 114 7.90 0.57 -13.78
N LYS A 115 7.69 1.09 -14.99
CA LYS A 115 8.80 1.52 -15.88
C LYS A 115 9.52 2.76 -15.37
N ILE A 116 8.84 3.64 -14.64
CA ILE A 116 9.40 4.90 -14.13
C ILE A 116 10.14 4.66 -12.80
N LEU A 117 9.60 3.80 -11.95
CA LEU A 117 10.16 3.56 -10.62
C LEU A 117 11.37 2.62 -10.69
N PRO A 118 12.51 3.00 -10.10
CA PRO A 118 13.75 2.22 -10.21
C PRO A 118 13.60 0.82 -9.62
N GLY A 119 13.90 -0.21 -10.42
CA GLY A 119 13.90 -1.60 -9.96
C GLY A 119 12.54 -2.14 -9.52
N ALA A 120 11.44 -1.50 -9.92
CA ALA A 120 10.11 -1.88 -9.48
C ALA A 120 9.73 -3.30 -9.92
N VAL A 121 9.28 -4.10 -8.96
CA VAL A 121 8.75 -5.44 -9.19
C VAL A 121 7.23 -5.36 -9.32
N VAL A 122 6.68 -5.94 -10.38
CA VAL A 122 5.22 -5.96 -10.57
C VAL A 122 4.63 -7.21 -9.92
N GLY A 123 3.62 -7.01 -9.05
CA GLY A 123 2.99 -8.12 -8.37
C GLY A 123 1.77 -7.75 -7.54
N ARG A 124 1.33 -8.68 -6.72
CA ARG A 124 0.17 -8.50 -5.84
C ARG A 124 0.60 -7.94 -4.50
N ILE A 125 -0.26 -7.10 -3.92
CA ILE A 125 -0.12 -6.55 -2.58
C ILE A 125 -1.28 -7.09 -1.72
N HIS A 126 -0.97 -7.61 -0.55
CA HIS A 126 -1.98 -7.97 0.44
C HIS A 126 -2.40 -6.72 1.20
N ALA A 127 -3.70 -6.50 1.33
CA ALA A 127 -4.25 -5.39 2.11
C ALA A 127 -5.63 -5.78 2.65
N ASP A 128 -5.75 -5.89 3.97
CA ASP A 128 -7.01 -6.25 4.64
C ASP A 128 -7.34 -5.34 5.84
N GLY A 129 -6.50 -4.33 6.08
CA GLY A 129 -6.64 -3.39 7.18
C GLY A 129 -5.96 -3.83 8.48
N ALA A 130 -5.40 -5.03 8.53
CA ALA A 130 -4.64 -5.52 9.67
C ALA A 130 -3.13 -5.38 9.46
N MET A 131 -2.42 -5.09 10.55
CA MET A 131 -0.96 -5.09 10.51
C MET A 131 -0.43 -6.53 10.49
N VAL A 132 0.39 -6.86 9.52
CA VAL A 132 1.10 -8.15 9.46
C VAL A 132 2.36 -8.05 10.29
N VAL A 133 2.39 -8.75 11.43
CA VAL A 133 3.40 -8.53 12.48
C VAL A 133 4.55 -9.52 12.41
N THR A 134 4.27 -10.83 12.22
CA THR A 134 5.28 -11.88 12.35
C THR A 134 5.80 -12.38 11.01
N ALA A 135 7.05 -12.84 10.98
CA ALA A 135 7.64 -13.46 9.80
C ALA A 135 6.79 -14.66 9.30
N ALA A 136 6.24 -15.48 10.21
CA ALA A 136 5.37 -16.59 9.84
C ALA A 136 4.06 -16.14 9.15
N GLN A 137 3.44 -15.03 9.60
CA GLN A 137 2.28 -14.45 8.92
C GLN A 137 2.64 -13.97 7.52
N LYS A 138 3.79 -13.29 7.37
CA LYS A 138 4.30 -12.81 6.09
C LYS A 138 4.54 -13.95 5.12
N GLU A 139 5.20 -15.01 5.56
CA GLU A 139 5.45 -16.22 4.77
C GLU A 139 4.14 -16.89 4.32
N ALA A 140 3.18 -17.04 5.24
CA ALA A 140 1.88 -17.63 4.92
C ALA A 140 1.11 -16.82 3.87
N LEU A 141 1.12 -15.49 3.95
CA LEU A 141 0.49 -14.61 2.96
C LEU A 141 1.20 -14.68 1.60
N HIS A 142 2.54 -14.69 1.61
CA HIS A 142 3.31 -14.86 0.38
C HIS A 142 2.96 -16.17 -0.33
N PHE A 143 2.94 -17.27 0.42
CA PHE A 143 2.65 -18.59 -0.13
C PHE A 143 1.20 -18.73 -0.63
N ASN A 144 0.23 -18.32 0.19
CA ASN A 144 -1.19 -18.54 -0.10
C ASN A 144 -1.76 -17.58 -1.15
N GLU A 145 -1.29 -16.34 -1.17
CA GLU A 145 -1.83 -15.29 -2.04
C GLU A 145 -0.89 -14.89 -3.17
N ARG A 146 0.36 -15.37 -3.14
CA ARG A 146 1.44 -14.91 -4.01
C ARG A 146 1.62 -13.39 -3.96
N ALA A 147 1.33 -12.81 -2.80
CA ALA A 147 1.53 -11.39 -2.56
C ALA A 147 3.01 -11.10 -2.28
N LEU A 148 3.51 -10.00 -2.82
CA LEU A 148 4.91 -9.59 -2.68
C LEU A 148 5.13 -8.67 -1.49
N ALA A 149 4.12 -7.87 -1.14
CA ALA A 149 4.14 -6.90 -0.06
C ALA A 149 2.78 -6.84 0.63
N CYS A 150 2.73 -6.20 1.80
CA CYS A 150 1.48 -5.96 2.55
C CYS A 150 1.40 -4.51 3.02
N ASP A 151 0.18 -3.97 2.99
CA ASP A 151 -0.20 -2.68 3.56
C ASP A 151 -1.58 -2.74 4.24
N MET A 152 -2.03 -1.63 4.80
CA MET A 152 -3.28 -1.58 5.56
C MET A 152 -4.38 -0.76 4.86
N GLU A 153 -4.09 -0.01 3.81
CA GLU A 153 -4.99 1.01 3.22
C GLU A 153 -5.46 0.67 1.80
N SER A 154 -4.67 -0.06 1.02
CA SER A 154 -4.92 -0.28 -0.41
C SER A 154 -6.27 -0.93 -0.70
N HIS A 155 -6.79 -1.76 0.21
CA HIS A 155 -8.10 -2.41 0.04
C HIS A 155 -9.26 -1.40 0.08
N ILE A 156 -9.13 -0.31 0.86
CA ILE A 156 -10.12 0.77 0.91
C ILE A 156 -10.09 1.56 -0.39
N ALA A 157 -8.89 1.98 -0.80
CA ALA A 157 -8.69 2.70 -2.06
C ALA A 157 -9.19 1.90 -3.27
N ALA A 158 -8.97 0.59 -3.29
CA ALA A 158 -9.48 -0.29 -4.33
C ALA A 158 -10.99 -0.37 -4.37
N ARG A 159 -11.66 -0.43 -3.19
CA ARG A 159 -13.13 -0.44 -3.12
C ARG A 159 -13.75 0.86 -3.64
N VAL A 160 -13.18 2.01 -3.27
CA VAL A 160 -13.63 3.30 -3.78
C VAL A 160 -13.42 3.39 -5.29
N ALA A 161 -12.23 3.01 -5.79
CA ALA A 161 -11.96 2.98 -7.22
C ALA A 161 -12.93 2.07 -8.00
N GLN A 162 -13.25 0.89 -7.44
CA GLN A 162 -14.22 -0.03 -8.02
C GLN A 162 -15.62 0.57 -8.08
N ARG A 163 -16.08 1.21 -7.01
CA ARG A 163 -17.41 1.84 -6.91
C ARG A 163 -17.60 2.92 -7.96
N HIS A 164 -16.57 3.69 -8.21
CA HIS A 164 -16.58 4.80 -9.17
C HIS A 164 -16.00 4.44 -10.56
N HIS A 165 -15.71 3.17 -10.80
CA HIS A 165 -15.13 2.69 -12.05
C HIS A 165 -13.82 3.41 -12.47
N LEU A 166 -13.04 3.88 -11.48
CA LEU A 166 -11.78 4.58 -11.72
C LEU A 166 -10.60 3.60 -11.89
N PRO A 167 -9.62 3.92 -12.73
CA PRO A 167 -8.34 3.22 -12.77
C PRO A 167 -7.70 3.21 -11.37
N PHE A 168 -7.13 2.05 -11.00
CA PHE A 168 -6.50 1.84 -9.71
C PHE A 168 -5.14 1.17 -9.84
N ALA A 169 -4.16 1.69 -9.12
CA ALA A 169 -2.85 1.08 -8.98
C ALA A 169 -2.36 1.19 -7.53
N VAL A 170 -1.44 0.30 -7.17
CA VAL A 170 -0.69 0.36 -5.91
C VAL A 170 0.78 0.51 -6.23
N ALA A 171 1.48 1.41 -5.53
CA ALA A 171 2.92 1.58 -5.59
C ALA A 171 3.47 1.69 -4.15
N ARG A 172 4.19 0.67 -3.70
CA ARG A 172 4.69 0.56 -2.33
C ARG A 172 6.19 0.46 -2.29
N VAL A 173 6.81 1.16 -1.34
CA VAL A 173 8.22 1.00 -1.00
C VAL A 173 8.33 0.10 0.22
N ILE A 174 9.21 -0.89 0.15
CA ILE A 174 9.44 -1.80 1.26
C ILE A 174 10.14 -1.06 2.41
N SER A 175 9.59 -1.16 3.61
CA SER A 175 10.14 -0.61 4.86
C SER A 175 10.82 -1.65 5.73
N ASP A 176 10.36 -2.89 5.69
CA ASP A 176 10.84 -4.01 6.49
C ASP A 176 10.80 -5.33 5.73
N GLU A 177 11.75 -6.20 6.03
CA GLU A 177 11.98 -7.47 5.34
C GLU A 177 10.94 -8.55 5.73
N ALA A 178 10.81 -9.56 4.87
CA ALA A 178 9.85 -10.65 5.05
C ALA A 178 10.12 -11.52 6.29
N ASP A 179 11.39 -11.74 6.62
CA ASP A 179 11.83 -12.54 7.78
C ASP A 179 11.81 -11.76 9.10
N ARG A 180 11.52 -10.46 9.07
CA ARG A 180 11.48 -9.60 10.25
C ARG A 180 10.12 -9.60 10.93
N THR A 181 10.10 -9.96 12.21
CA THR A 181 8.96 -9.73 13.10
C THR A 181 9.04 -8.30 13.66
N LEU A 182 7.93 -7.55 13.58
CA LEU A 182 7.86 -6.18 14.07
C LEU A 182 7.92 -6.13 15.60
N PRO A 183 8.79 -5.29 16.21
CA PRO A 183 8.84 -5.12 17.65
C PRO A 183 7.53 -4.54 18.19
N LEU A 184 7.16 -4.87 19.44
CA LEU A 184 5.92 -4.40 20.06
C LEU A 184 5.82 -2.86 20.04
N ALA A 185 6.94 -2.17 20.25
CA ALA A 185 6.99 -0.71 20.18
C ALA A 185 6.55 -0.15 18.81
N ALA A 186 6.86 -0.85 17.72
CA ALA A 186 6.39 -0.47 16.38
C ALA A 186 4.89 -0.75 16.17
N GLN A 187 4.39 -1.85 16.75
CA GLN A 187 2.96 -2.22 16.63
C GLN A 187 2.03 -1.19 17.28
N VAL A 188 2.47 -0.56 18.38
CA VAL A 188 1.70 0.46 19.11
C VAL A 188 1.99 1.89 18.66
N ALA A 189 2.92 2.06 17.72
CA ALA A 189 3.41 3.37 17.30
C ALA A 189 2.39 4.16 16.46
N MET A 190 1.56 3.48 15.65
CA MET A 190 0.63 4.16 14.74
C MET A 190 -0.58 4.70 15.49
N ALA A 191 -0.83 5.99 15.32
CA ALA A 191 -2.05 6.64 15.82
C ALA A 191 -3.19 6.52 14.77
N PRO A 192 -4.46 6.53 15.20
CA PRO A 192 -5.61 6.49 14.29
C PRO A 192 -5.59 7.59 13.22
N ASP A 193 -4.99 8.73 13.53
CA ASP A 193 -4.87 9.89 12.63
C ASP A 193 -3.63 9.86 11.71
N GLY A 194 -2.87 8.75 11.69
CA GLY A 194 -1.64 8.60 10.89
C GLY A 194 -0.40 9.24 11.50
N GLY A 195 -0.49 9.73 12.74
CA GLY A 195 0.65 10.21 13.52
C GLY A 195 1.38 9.07 14.25
N VAL A 196 2.38 9.45 15.08
CA VAL A 196 3.13 8.52 15.93
C VAL A 196 2.81 8.74 17.40
N ARG A 197 2.44 7.66 18.10
CA ARG A 197 2.13 7.65 19.54
C ARG A 197 3.41 7.47 20.36
N ILE A 198 4.20 8.54 20.52
CA ILE A 198 5.50 8.49 21.20
C ILE A 198 5.37 7.91 22.61
N GLY A 199 4.35 8.32 23.38
CA GLY A 199 4.12 7.81 24.74
C GLY A 199 3.90 6.29 24.78
N ALA A 200 3.16 5.72 23.83
CA ALA A 200 2.94 4.28 23.72
C ALA A 200 4.25 3.54 23.37
N VAL A 201 5.06 4.11 22.50
CA VAL A 201 6.39 3.57 22.13
C VAL A 201 7.31 3.55 23.36
N LEU A 202 7.41 4.66 24.11
CA LEU A 202 8.23 4.75 25.33
C LEU A 202 7.76 3.75 26.37
N PHE A 203 6.46 3.63 26.59
CA PHE A 203 5.91 2.65 27.55
C PHE A 203 6.20 1.19 27.13
N ALA A 204 6.14 0.87 25.85
CA ALA A 204 6.51 -0.43 25.32
C ALA A 204 8.01 -0.72 25.55
N LEU A 205 8.87 0.26 25.35
CA LEU A 205 10.31 0.16 25.61
C LEU A 205 10.64 0.00 27.10
N LEU A 206 9.91 0.67 28.01
CA LEU A 206 10.07 0.44 29.47
C LEU A 206 9.80 -1.02 29.86
N LYS A 207 8.84 -1.67 29.20
CA LYS A 207 8.53 -3.09 29.45
C LYS A 207 9.55 -4.04 28.80
N ARG A 208 10.16 -3.66 27.69
CA ARG A 208 11.08 -4.49 26.91
C ARG A 208 12.24 -3.66 26.33
N PRO A 209 13.19 -3.22 27.19
CA PRO A 209 14.24 -2.27 26.82
C PRO A 209 15.18 -2.79 25.71
N TRP A 210 15.37 -4.12 25.61
CA TRP A 210 16.18 -4.71 24.55
C TRP A 210 15.61 -4.52 23.14
N GLN A 211 14.32 -4.18 23.01
CA GLN A 211 13.71 -3.90 21.70
C GLN A 211 14.18 -2.56 21.10
N ILE A 212 14.92 -1.74 21.84
CA ILE A 212 15.46 -0.45 21.34
C ILE A 212 16.31 -0.64 20.09
N PHE A 213 17.14 -1.67 20.04
CA PHE A 213 18.00 -1.95 18.87
C PHE A 213 17.17 -2.33 17.63
N ALA A 214 16.16 -3.17 17.80
CA ALA A 214 15.25 -3.56 16.72
C ALA A 214 14.43 -2.36 16.23
N LEU A 215 14.01 -1.47 17.15
CA LEU A 215 13.28 -0.25 16.81
C LEU A 215 14.17 0.76 16.06
N ILE A 216 15.43 0.93 16.47
CA ILE A 216 16.40 1.77 15.76
C ILE A 216 16.65 1.23 14.34
N ALA A 217 16.89 -0.08 14.21
CA ALA A 217 17.06 -0.71 12.90
C ALA A 217 15.84 -0.50 11.99
N LEU A 218 14.62 -0.67 12.52
CA LEU A 218 13.39 -0.40 11.79
C LEU A 218 13.26 1.07 11.41
N ALA A 219 13.61 2.00 12.30
CA ALA A 219 13.57 3.43 12.01
C ALA A 219 14.54 3.82 10.88
N LEU A 220 15.74 3.22 10.84
CA LEU A 220 16.71 3.46 9.77
C LEU A 220 16.22 2.92 8.41
N THR A 221 15.67 1.71 8.39
CA THR A 221 15.10 1.13 7.16
C THR A 221 13.89 1.92 6.68
N THR A 222 13.01 2.35 7.59
CA THR A 222 11.86 3.21 7.30
C THR A 222 12.30 4.57 6.75
N ALA A 223 13.35 5.19 7.32
CA ALA A 223 13.90 6.46 6.82
C ALA A 223 14.48 6.31 5.40
N SER A 224 15.12 5.17 5.10
CA SER A 224 15.58 4.86 3.75
C SER A 224 14.41 4.68 2.78
N ALA A 225 13.38 3.94 3.19
CA ALA A 225 12.17 3.74 2.41
C ALA A 225 11.42 5.05 2.14
N MET A 226 11.33 5.95 3.13
CA MET A 226 10.76 7.29 2.94
C MET A 226 11.53 8.15 1.93
N ARG A 227 12.85 8.04 1.91
CA ARG A 227 13.68 8.70 0.87
C ARG A 227 13.41 8.12 -0.51
N ALA A 228 13.31 6.79 -0.63
CA ALA A 228 12.94 6.12 -1.86
C ALA A 228 11.53 6.54 -2.34
N LEU A 229 10.56 6.63 -1.41
CA LEU A 229 9.19 7.11 -1.68
C LEU A 229 9.20 8.53 -2.28
N ALA A 230 9.88 9.48 -1.61
CA ALA A 230 9.96 10.86 -2.08
C ALA A 230 10.66 10.97 -3.43
N ASN A 231 11.74 10.20 -3.66
CA ASN A 231 12.47 10.19 -4.92
C ASN A 231 11.63 9.57 -6.06
N GLY A 232 11.00 8.42 -5.82
CA GLY A 232 10.15 7.77 -6.81
C GLY A 232 8.94 8.62 -7.18
N TYR A 233 8.29 9.25 -6.19
CA TYR A 233 7.19 10.18 -6.46
C TYR A 233 7.63 11.36 -7.33
N ARG A 234 8.83 11.90 -7.10
CA ARG A 234 9.40 12.98 -7.92
C ARG A 234 9.63 12.53 -9.36
N LEU A 235 10.11 11.29 -9.58
CA LEU A 235 10.26 10.71 -10.93
C LEU A 235 8.92 10.58 -11.63
N LEU A 236 7.90 10.03 -10.95
CA LEU A 236 6.54 9.93 -11.47
C LEU A 236 5.99 11.31 -11.85
N ALA A 237 6.14 12.29 -10.97
CA ALA A 237 5.64 13.63 -11.21
C ALA A 237 6.31 14.32 -12.42
N ASN A 238 7.62 14.10 -12.61
CA ASN A 238 8.37 14.64 -13.74
C ASN A 238 7.99 13.97 -15.07
N ASP A 239 7.65 12.67 -15.06
CA ASP A 239 7.12 11.95 -16.24
C ASP A 239 5.69 12.37 -16.59
N GLY A 240 5.03 13.14 -15.72
CA GLY A 240 3.63 13.52 -15.89
C GLY A 240 2.69 12.34 -15.81
N PHE A 241 2.94 11.40 -14.88
CA PHE A 241 2.09 10.21 -14.67
C PHE A 241 0.61 10.57 -14.43
N ALA A 242 0.34 11.83 -14.06
CA ALA A 242 -1.00 12.40 -13.95
C ALA A 242 -1.62 12.78 -15.31
N LYS A 243 -0.87 12.69 -16.41
CA LYS A 243 -1.44 12.88 -17.76
C LYS A 243 -2.10 11.58 -18.20
N PRO A 244 -3.30 11.63 -18.83
CA PRO A 244 -3.90 10.45 -19.42
C PRO A 244 -2.92 9.83 -20.42
N ALA A 245 -2.91 8.48 -20.53
CA ALA A 245 -2.30 7.86 -21.70
C ALA A 245 -2.94 8.48 -22.95
N PRO A 246 -2.16 8.79 -24.01
CA PRO A 246 -2.76 9.28 -25.25
C PRO A 246 -3.84 8.28 -25.66
N GLU A 247 -5.04 8.80 -25.85
CA GLU A 247 -6.19 8.03 -26.34
C GLU A 247 -5.74 7.33 -27.62
N GLN A 248 -5.65 6.00 -27.57
CA GLN A 248 -5.40 5.25 -28.79
C GLN A 248 -6.65 5.45 -29.63
N LEU A 249 -6.53 6.31 -30.66
CA LEU A 249 -7.55 6.46 -31.68
C LEU A 249 -7.90 5.06 -32.20
N PRO A 250 -9.20 4.72 -32.32
CA PRO A 250 -9.59 3.45 -32.90
C PRO A 250 -8.94 3.32 -34.27
N VAL A 251 -8.21 2.24 -34.48
CA VAL A 251 -7.70 1.86 -35.81
C VAL A 251 -8.93 1.63 -36.67
N GLN A 252 -9.09 2.52 -37.69
CA GLN A 252 -10.15 2.41 -38.70
C GLN A 252 -9.94 1.18 -39.56
#